data_f0926036c12b0a32fdc356cb77f1b51e
#
_entry.id   f0926036c12b0a32fdc356cb77f1b51e
#
_cell.length_a   1.000
_cell.length_b   1.000
_cell.length_c   1.000
_cell.angle_alpha   90.00
_cell.angle_beta   90.00
_cell.angle_gamma   90.00
#
_symmetry.space_group_name_H-M   'P 1'
#
loop_
_entity.id
_entity.type
_entity.pdbx_description
1 polymer ?
#
loop_
_entity_poly.entity_id
_entity_poly.type
_entity_poly.pdbx_seq_one_letter_code
_entity_poly.pdbx_strand_id
1 'polypeptide(L)'
;MKKLKNSELNRISIEEFKNSSKTPIKVLLDNIRSAHNVGSIFRSCDAFLIDEIILCGITAKPPNKEIRKTALGSTDSVKWSYFENIKDAILKLKQEKYQIISVEQADKSTDLKNFKIQSKKKYAIIFGNEINGVNQKVIDMSDDVVEIPQFGTKHSFNVSVCVGIVVWDFFTKIKTN
;
A
#
# COMPACT_ATOMS: atom_id res chain seq x y z
N MET A 1 30.67 12.12 -7.12
CA MET A 1 29.21 12.29 -6.78
C MET A 1 29.10 13.17 -5.54
N LYS A 2 28.17 14.16 -5.52
CA LYS A 2 27.90 15.04 -4.36
C LYS A 2 26.55 14.65 -3.76
N LYS A 3 26.48 14.52 -2.41
CA LYS A 3 25.22 14.30 -1.69
C LYS A 3 24.36 15.58 -1.76
N LEU A 4 23.10 15.47 -2.18
CA LEU A 4 22.16 16.57 -2.20
C LEU A 4 21.67 16.92 -0.78
N LYS A 5 21.47 18.20 -0.49
CA LYS A 5 20.78 18.68 0.70
C LYS A 5 19.26 18.59 0.48
N ASN A 6 18.48 18.57 1.57
CA ASN A 6 17.02 18.51 1.49
C ASN A 6 16.43 19.66 0.65
N SER A 7 16.99 20.87 0.73
CA SER A 7 16.60 22.04 -0.08
C SER A 7 16.87 21.89 -1.59
N GLU A 8 17.73 20.94 -1.98
CA GLU A 8 18.09 20.67 -3.39
C GLU A 8 17.22 19.56 -4.01
N LEU A 9 16.31 18.95 -3.23
CA LEU A 9 15.50 17.78 -3.66
C LEU A 9 14.22 18.16 -4.44
N ASN A 10 13.88 19.44 -4.54
CA ASN A 10 12.69 19.94 -5.24
C ASN A 10 11.40 19.16 -4.92
N ARG A 11 11.14 18.89 -3.62
CA ARG A 11 9.93 18.19 -3.20
C ARG A 11 8.71 19.11 -3.36
N ILE A 12 7.63 18.53 -3.89
CA ILE A 12 6.36 19.25 -4.05
C ILE A 12 5.73 19.55 -2.69
N SER A 13 4.94 20.62 -2.63
CA SER A 13 4.14 20.98 -1.46
C SER A 13 2.96 20.01 -1.27
N ILE A 14 2.32 20.04 -0.08
CA ILE A 14 1.10 19.25 0.20
C ILE A 14 -0.02 19.62 -0.78
N GLU A 15 -0.16 20.91 -1.12
CA GLU A 15 -1.17 21.36 -2.06
C GLU A 15 -0.90 20.84 -3.49
N GLU A 16 0.32 20.97 -3.96
CA GLU A 16 0.75 20.39 -5.25
C GLU A 16 0.56 18.88 -5.26
N PHE A 17 0.90 18.18 -4.14
CA PHE A 17 0.63 16.76 -4.02
C PHE A 17 -0.87 16.45 -4.21
N LYS A 18 -1.77 17.16 -3.50
CA LYS A 18 -3.22 16.93 -3.59
C LYS A 18 -3.76 17.14 -5.01
N ASN A 19 -3.23 18.12 -5.73
CA ASN A 19 -3.64 18.47 -7.09
C ASN A 19 -2.94 17.67 -8.19
N SER A 20 -1.89 16.90 -7.87
CA SER A 20 -1.14 16.12 -8.85
C SER A 20 -1.91 14.88 -9.30
N SER A 21 -1.60 14.40 -10.51
CA SER A 21 -2.05 13.08 -10.98
C SER A 21 -1.48 11.98 -10.10
N LYS A 22 -2.35 11.12 -9.58
CA LYS A 22 -1.96 10.02 -8.70
C LYS A 22 -1.60 8.76 -9.48
N THR A 23 -0.73 7.96 -8.88
CA THR A 23 -0.57 6.57 -9.29
C THR A 23 -1.88 5.83 -9.00
N PRO A 24 -2.48 5.12 -9.98
CA PRO A 24 -3.81 4.53 -9.83
C PRO A 24 -3.80 3.28 -8.94
N ILE A 25 -3.27 3.44 -7.74
CA ILE A 25 -3.15 2.41 -6.71
C ILE A 25 -3.84 2.89 -5.44
N LYS A 26 -4.66 2.02 -4.85
CA LYS A 26 -5.11 2.14 -3.46
C LYS A 26 -4.47 1.04 -2.62
N VAL A 27 -3.98 1.41 -1.44
CA VAL A 27 -3.37 0.49 -0.48
C VAL A 27 -4.37 0.20 0.63
N LEU A 28 -4.73 -1.07 0.83
CA LEU A 28 -5.63 -1.50 1.91
C LEU A 28 -4.80 -2.13 3.03
N LEU A 29 -5.04 -1.66 4.25
CA LEU A 29 -4.37 -2.15 5.46
C LEU A 29 -5.39 -2.87 6.33
N ASP A 30 -5.37 -4.22 6.29
CA ASP A 30 -6.34 -5.04 7.00
C ASP A 30 -5.82 -5.46 8.38
N ASN A 31 -6.41 -4.89 9.43
CA ASN A 31 -6.11 -5.23 10.80
C ASN A 31 -4.63 -5.07 11.19
N ILE A 32 -3.95 -4.03 10.67
CA ILE A 32 -2.56 -3.74 11.03
C ILE A 32 -2.48 -3.28 12.48
N ARG A 33 -1.67 -3.99 13.29
CA ARG A 33 -1.55 -3.75 14.74
C ARG A 33 -0.65 -2.58 15.09
N SER A 34 0.43 -2.40 14.34
CA SER A 34 1.45 -1.41 14.63
C SER A 34 1.12 -0.06 13.99
N ALA A 35 0.77 0.94 14.81
CA ALA A 35 0.59 2.31 14.36
C ALA A 35 1.87 2.92 13.74
N HIS A 36 3.07 2.48 14.17
CA HIS A 36 4.34 2.87 13.55
C HIS A 36 4.45 2.34 12.11
N ASN A 37 4.02 1.09 11.86
CA ASN A 37 3.98 0.55 10.50
C ASN A 37 3.02 1.36 9.63
N VAL A 38 1.83 1.70 10.16
CA VAL A 38 0.86 2.55 9.43
C VAL A 38 1.49 3.87 9.03
N GLY A 39 2.17 4.57 9.94
CA GLY A 39 2.85 5.83 9.62
C GLY A 39 3.96 5.68 8.57
N SER A 40 4.76 4.60 8.65
CA SER A 40 5.79 4.30 7.66
C SER A 40 5.19 4.02 6.27
N ILE A 41 4.02 3.36 6.23
CA ILE A 41 3.27 3.10 4.99
C ILE A 41 2.75 4.42 4.39
N PHE A 42 2.19 5.33 5.19
CA PHE A 42 1.80 6.66 4.70
C PHE A 42 2.97 7.37 4.01
N ARG A 43 4.16 7.32 4.62
CA ARG A 43 5.36 7.93 4.05
C ARG A 43 5.81 7.28 2.73
N SER A 44 5.70 5.96 2.61
CA SER A 44 5.98 5.26 1.36
C SER A 44 4.95 5.59 0.27
N CYS A 45 3.68 5.67 0.63
CA CYS A 45 2.59 6.03 -0.29
C CYS A 45 2.71 7.48 -0.78
N ASP A 46 3.15 8.40 0.07
CA ASP A 46 3.48 9.78 -0.31
C ASP A 46 4.57 9.81 -1.38
N ALA A 47 5.65 9.08 -1.17
CA ALA A 47 6.81 9.05 -2.08
C ALA A 47 6.45 8.61 -3.51
N PHE A 48 5.43 7.78 -3.68
CA PHE A 48 5.02 7.22 -4.99
C PHE A 48 3.68 7.76 -5.50
N LEU A 49 3.19 8.88 -4.93
CA LEU A 49 1.93 9.53 -5.32
C LEU A 49 0.73 8.57 -5.32
N ILE A 50 0.65 7.69 -4.33
CA ILE A 50 -0.45 6.73 -4.21
C ILE A 50 -1.78 7.46 -4.03
N ASP A 51 -2.84 6.97 -4.69
CA ASP A 51 -4.14 7.63 -4.72
C ASP A 51 -4.80 7.69 -3.34
N GLU A 52 -4.84 6.56 -2.62
CA GLU A 52 -5.51 6.48 -1.32
C GLU A 52 -4.97 5.33 -0.47
N ILE A 53 -4.96 5.52 0.86
CA ILE A 53 -4.80 4.44 1.84
C ILE A 53 -6.16 4.16 2.48
N ILE A 54 -6.58 2.90 2.47
CA ILE A 54 -7.82 2.45 3.12
C ILE A 54 -7.45 1.64 4.35
N LEU A 55 -7.82 2.15 5.51
CA LEU A 55 -7.57 1.54 6.80
C LEU A 55 -8.77 0.67 7.18
N CYS A 56 -8.55 -0.60 7.56
CA CYS A 56 -9.65 -1.52 7.86
C CYS A 56 -9.50 -2.13 9.26
N GLY A 57 -10.64 -2.39 9.89
CA GLY A 57 -10.73 -3.08 11.18
C GLY A 57 -9.99 -2.36 12.31
N ILE A 58 -9.10 -3.06 13.00
CA ILE A 58 -8.34 -2.53 14.14
C ILE A 58 -7.19 -1.59 13.74
N THR A 59 -6.94 -1.39 12.44
CA THR A 59 -5.87 -0.50 11.97
C THR A 59 -6.05 0.90 12.51
N ALA A 60 -5.00 1.42 13.18
CA ALA A 60 -5.02 2.75 13.77
C ALA A 60 -5.23 3.84 12.70
N LYS A 61 -6.00 4.86 13.06
CA LYS A 61 -6.37 5.98 12.17
C LYS A 61 -5.73 7.29 12.60
N PRO A 62 -5.37 8.18 11.67
CA PRO A 62 -5.08 9.56 12.02
C PRO A 62 -6.32 10.28 12.64
N PRO A 63 -6.13 11.23 13.57
CA PRO A 63 -4.86 11.59 14.18
C PRO A 63 -4.43 10.58 15.25
N ASN A 64 -3.18 10.11 15.16
CA ASN A 64 -2.60 9.18 16.13
C ASN A 64 -1.13 9.56 16.35
N LYS A 65 -0.70 9.65 17.62
CA LYS A 65 0.66 10.07 17.99
C LYS A 65 1.75 9.16 17.41
N GLU A 66 1.52 7.84 17.45
CA GLU A 66 2.50 6.87 16.96
C GLU A 66 2.57 6.84 15.42
N ILE A 67 1.44 7.05 14.74
CA ILE A 67 1.44 7.24 13.28
C ILE A 67 2.25 8.49 12.92
N ARG A 68 2.04 9.61 13.60
CA ARG A 68 2.74 10.89 13.31
C ARG A 68 4.25 10.79 13.40
N LYS A 69 4.77 9.99 14.35
CA LYS A 69 6.23 9.80 14.53
C LYS A 69 6.93 9.27 13.28
N THR A 70 6.29 8.38 12.53
CA THR A 70 6.88 7.72 11.36
C THR A 70 6.37 8.28 10.03
N ALA A 71 5.16 8.82 10.01
CA ALA A 71 4.55 9.43 8.83
C ALA A 71 5.22 10.76 8.42
N LEU A 72 5.78 11.51 9.38
CA LEU A 72 6.47 12.79 9.13
C LEU A 72 5.65 13.77 8.27
N GLY A 73 4.33 13.89 8.54
CA GLY A 73 3.43 14.79 7.83
C GLY A 73 2.71 14.18 6.61
N SER A 74 3.10 12.99 6.15
CA SER A 74 2.45 12.37 4.97
C SER A 74 0.97 12.00 5.17
N THR A 75 0.47 12.02 6.40
CA THR A 75 -0.98 11.91 6.69
C THR A 75 -1.79 13.12 6.22
N ASP A 76 -1.14 14.25 5.95
CA ASP A 76 -1.77 15.49 5.50
C ASP A 76 -1.81 15.60 3.96
N SER A 77 -0.90 14.88 3.29
CA SER A 77 -0.80 14.80 1.83
C SER A 77 -1.60 13.62 1.25
N VAL A 78 -1.37 12.40 1.75
CA VAL A 78 -2.00 11.18 1.23
C VAL A 78 -3.44 11.09 1.70
N LYS A 79 -4.37 10.94 0.74
CA LYS A 79 -5.78 10.68 1.04
C LYS A 79 -5.94 9.35 1.76
N TRP A 80 -6.81 9.30 2.76
CA TRP A 80 -7.15 8.06 3.44
C TRP A 80 -8.63 7.99 3.80
N SER A 81 -9.12 6.76 3.95
CA SER A 81 -10.45 6.46 4.44
C SER A 81 -10.42 5.25 5.39
N TYR A 82 -11.54 4.97 6.05
CA TYR A 82 -11.66 3.86 6.97
C TYR A 82 -12.92 3.04 6.71
N PHE A 83 -12.79 1.74 6.81
CA PHE A 83 -13.89 0.78 6.82
C PHE A 83 -13.76 -0.14 8.04
N GLU A 84 -14.88 -0.38 8.72
CA GLU A 84 -14.91 -1.33 9.83
C GLU A 84 -14.60 -2.76 9.35
N ASN A 85 -15.10 -3.11 8.16
CA ASN A 85 -14.90 -4.41 7.55
C ASN A 85 -14.24 -4.25 6.17
N ILE A 86 -13.14 -4.95 5.94
CA ILE A 86 -12.43 -4.93 4.65
C ILE A 86 -13.30 -5.42 3.49
N LYS A 87 -14.25 -6.34 3.74
CA LYS A 87 -15.17 -6.83 2.72
C LYS A 87 -15.95 -5.68 2.05
N ASP A 88 -16.41 -4.71 2.85
CA ASP A 88 -17.18 -3.57 2.33
C ASP A 88 -16.29 -2.67 1.45
N ALA A 89 -15.02 -2.48 1.85
CA ALA A 89 -14.04 -1.78 1.04
C ALA A 89 -13.81 -2.50 -0.31
N ILE A 90 -13.61 -3.82 -0.28
CA ILE A 90 -13.40 -4.63 -1.49
C ILE A 90 -14.60 -4.54 -2.43
N LEU A 91 -15.82 -4.71 -1.92
CA LEU A 91 -17.03 -4.64 -2.74
C LEU A 91 -17.19 -3.28 -3.42
N LYS A 92 -16.96 -2.18 -2.68
CA LYS A 92 -16.94 -0.82 -3.24
C LYS A 92 -15.89 -0.67 -4.34
N LEU A 93 -14.67 -1.15 -4.10
CA LEU A 93 -13.57 -1.03 -5.07
C LEU A 93 -13.80 -1.85 -6.34
N LYS A 94 -14.44 -3.03 -6.23
CA LYS A 94 -14.87 -3.81 -7.40
C LYS A 94 -15.91 -3.06 -8.23
N GLN A 95 -16.89 -2.39 -7.59
CA GLN A 95 -17.84 -1.52 -8.30
C GLN A 95 -17.13 -0.34 -8.99
N GLU A 96 -16.06 0.21 -8.40
CA GLU A 96 -15.23 1.25 -8.98
C GLU A 96 -14.22 0.72 -10.03
N LYS A 97 -14.28 -0.58 -10.36
CA LYS A 97 -13.44 -1.28 -11.35
C LYS A 97 -11.94 -1.32 -10.99
N TYR A 98 -11.63 -1.40 -9.70
CA TYR A 98 -10.29 -1.75 -9.25
C TYR A 98 -10.05 -3.25 -9.37
N GLN A 99 -8.85 -3.64 -9.82
CA GLN A 99 -8.36 -5.01 -9.70
C GLN A 99 -7.86 -5.21 -8.27
N ILE A 100 -8.39 -6.20 -7.58
CA ILE A 100 -8.10 -6.48 -6.18
C ILE A 100 -6.93 -7.46 -6.10
N ILE A 101 -5.84 -7.06 -5.49
CA ILE A 101 -4.61 -7.85 -5.35
C ILE A 101 -4.33 -8.07 -3.88
N SER A 102 -4.29 -9.31 -3.42
CA SER A 102 -3.77 -9.66 -2.10
C SER A 102 -2.25 -9.90 -2.16
N VAL A 103 -1.52 -9.39 -1.18
CA VAL A 103 -0.10 -9.67 -1.00
C VAL A 103 0.06 -10.71 0.09
N GLU A 104 0.28 -11.97 -0.31
CA GLU A 104 0.35 -13.11 0.60
C GLU A 104 1.07 -14.30 -0.05
N GLN A 105 1.61 -15.21 0.76
CA GLN A 105 2.13 -16.49 0.31
C GLN A 105 0.98 -17.49 0.18
N ALA A 106 0.66 -17.90 -1.05
CA ALA A 106 -0.44 -18.83 -1.34
C ALA A 106 -0.02 -19.84 -2.41
N ASP A 107 -0.72 -20.96 -2.46
CA ASP A 107 -0.43 -22.07 -3.41
C ASP A 107 -0.48 -21.67 -4.88
N LYS A 108 -1.23 -20.62 -5.21
CA LYS A 108 -1.40 -20.09 -6.58
C LYS A 108 -1.00 -18.62 -6.70
N SER A 109 -0.13 -18.14 -5.81
CA SER A 109 0.40 -16.78 -5.89
C SER A 109 1.33 -16.62 -7.10
N THR A 110 1.41 -15.40 -7.59
CA THR A 110 2.38 -15.02 -8.63
C THR A 110 3.54 -14.27 -7.99
N ASP A 111 4.77 -14.65 -8.29
CA ASP A 111 5.95 -13.85 -7.91
C ASP A 111 5.75 -12.40 -8.34
N LEU A 112 5.97 -11.46 -7.44
CA LEU A 112 5.81 -10.02 -7.69
C LEU A 112 6.53 -9.57 -8.97
N LYS A 113 7.76 -10.05 -9.19
CA LYS A 113 8.57 -9.72 -10.38
C LYS A 113 7.90 -10.14 -11.70
N ASN A 114 7.10 -11.22 -11.66
CA ASN A 114 6.44 -11.80 -12.85
C ASN A 114 5.03 -11.24 -13.06
N PHE A 115 4.47 -10.54 -12.06
CA PHE A 115 3.14 -9.96 -12.17
C PHE A 115 3.12 -8.85 -13.22
N LYS A 116 2.23 -8.99 -14.22
CA LYS A 116 2.13 -8.04 -15.34
C LYS A 116 1.08 -6.98 -15.06
N ILE A 117 1.49 -5.73 -15.10
CA ILE A 117 0.59 -4.59 -15.03
C ILE A 117 -0.12 -4.41 -16.37
N GLN A 118 -1.44 -4.22 -16.32
CA GLN A 118 -2.24 -3.91 -17.49
C GLN A 118 -2.42 -2.39 -17.61
N SER A 119 -2.15 -1.86 -18.80
CA SER A 119 -2.32 -0.42 -19.08
C SER A 119 -3.74 0.03 -18.75
N LYS A 120 -3.86 1.21 -18.15
CA LYS A 120 -5.14 1.86 -17.78
C LYS A 120 -5.94 1.15 -16.67
N LYS A 121 -5.48 0.06 -16.08
CA LYS A 121 -6.13 -0.52 -14.91
C LYS A 121 -5.79 0.23 -13.63
N LYS A 122 -6.72 0.18 -12.67
CA LYS A 122 -6.57 0.66 -11.30
C LYS A 122 -6.39 -0.55 -10.38
N TYR A 123 -5.51 -0.43 -9.40
CA TYR A 123 -5.18 -1.54 -8.51
C TYR A 123 -5.51 -1.20 -7.06
N ALA A 124 -6.11 -2.15 -6.35
CA ALA A 124 -6.32 -2.10 -4.91
C ALA A 124 -5.50 -3.22 -4.28
N ILE A 125 -4.44 -2.86 -3.56
CA ILE A 125 -3.45 -3.80 -3.04
C ILE A 125 -3.66 -3.98 -1.55
N ILE A 126 -3.91 -5.21 -1.11
CA ILE A 126 -4.26 -5.57 0.27
C ILE A 126 -3.04 -6.14 0.98
N PHE A 127 -2.77 -5.61 2.17
CA PHE A 127 -1.77 -6.10 3.10
C PHE A 127 -2.43 -6.51 4.40
N GLY A 128 -2.12 -7.71 4.85
CA GLY A 128 -2.73 -8.33 6.01
C GLY A 128 -2.02 -8.05 7.33
N ASN A 129 -2.63 -8.56 8.39
CA ASN A 129 -2.15 -8.51 9.77
C ASN A 129 -0.74 -9.12 9.92
N GLU A 130 0.09 -8.54 10.80
CA GLU A 130 1.49 -8.95 10.99
C GLU A 130 1.66 -10.38 11.52
N ILE A 131 0.61 -10.97 12.11
CA ILE A 131 0.64 -12.34 12.66
C ILE A 131 -0.05 -13.33 11.73
N ASN A 132 -1.26 -12.99 11.29
CA ASN A 132 -2.15 -13.90 10.59
C ASN A 132 -2.13 -13.71 9.06
N GLY A 133 -1.39 -12.71 8.56
CA GLY A 133 -1.41 -12.37 7.14
C GLY A 133 -2.77 -11.89 6.64
N VAL A 134 -3.03 -12.10 5.35
CA VAL A 134 -4.32 -11.82 4.72
C VAL A 134 -5.29 -12.98 4.98
N ASN A 135 -6.48 -12.66 5.48
CA ASN A 135 -7.49 -13.68 5.77
C ASN A 135 -7.92 -14.44 4.50
N GLN A 136 -8.14 -15.77 4.61
CA GLN A 136 -8.54 -16.60 3.45
C GLN A 136 -9.76 -16.04 2.71
N LYS A 137 -10.78 -15.55 3.43
CA LYS A 137 -11.97 -14.95 2.80
C LYS A 137 -11.65 -13.71 1.97
N VAL A 138 -10.60 -12.99 2.31
CA VAL A 138 -10.11 -11.82 1.55
C VAL A 138 -9.37 -12.30 0.30
N ILE A 139 -8.54 -13.34 0.44
CA ILE A 139 -7.87 -14.01 -0.69
C ILE A 139 -8.92 -14.51 -1.70
N ASP A 140 -9.98 -15.18 -1.23
CA ASP A 140 -11.07 -15.68 -2.07
C ASP A 140 -11.84 -14.57 -2.81
N MET A 141 -11.80 -13.33 -2.29
CA MET A 141 -12.40 -12.16 -2.93
C MET A 141 -11.45 -11.41 -3.85
N SER A 142 -10.16 -11.74 -3.84
CA SER A 142 -9.15 -11.07 -4.67
C SER A 142 -9.18 -11.60 -6.11
N ASP A 143 -8.80 -10.75 -7.04
CA ASP A 143 -8.68 -11.13 -8.45
C ASP A 143 -7.35 -11.84 -8.71
N ASP A 144 -6.30 -11.46 -7.94
CA ASP A 144 -4.98 -12.09 -7.98
C ASP A 144 -4.33 -12.07 -6.59
N VAL A 145 -3.36 -12.97 -6.40
CA VAL A 145 -2.48 -12.99 -5.23
C VAL A 145 -1.05 -12.88 -5.72
N VAL A 146 -0.29 -11.94 -5.13
CA VAL A 146 1.13 -11.77 -5.42
C VAL A 146 1.96 -12.04 -4.18
N GLU A 147 3.14 -12.60 -4.36
CA GLU A 147 4.09 -12.81 -3.28
C GLU A 147 5.47 -12.23 -3.58
N ILE A 148 6.20 -11.84 -2.53
CA ILE A 148 7.62 -11.53 -2.60
C ILE A 148 8.37 -12.80 -2.24
N PRO A 149 9.10 -13.45 -3.16
CA PRO A 149 9.88 -14.65 -2.84
C PRO A 149 10.89 -14.40 -1.72
N GLN A 150 10.93 -15.27 -0.73
CA GLN A 150 11.80 -15.17 0.44
C GLN A 150 12.68 -16.41 0.54
N PHE A 151 13.98 -16.20 0.77
CA PHE A 151 15.00 -17.27 0.81
C PHE A 151 15.74 -17.32 2.14
N GLY A 152 15.27 -16.56 3.12
CA GLY A 152 15.87 -16.47 4.45
C GLY A 152 15.22 -17.42 5.47
N THR A 153 15.52 -17.20 6.74
CA THR A 153 15.02 -18.01 7.86
C THR A 153 13.68 -17.53 8.43
N LYS A 154 13.22 -16.34 8.05
CA LYS A 154 11.96 -15.74 8.55
C LYS A 154 10.83 -16.00 7.57
N HIS A 155 9.60 -16.13 8.13
CA HIS A 155 8.42 -16.47 7.35
C HIS A 155 7.79 -15.27 6.64
N SER A 156 8.10 -14.03 7.07
CA SER A 156 7.50 -12.82 6.50
C SER A 156 8.40 -11.59 6.64
N PHE A 157 8.17 -10.60 5.78
CA PHE A 157 8.68 -9.24 5.93
C PHE A 157 7.88 -8.46 6.99
N ASN A 158 8.51 -7.42 7.55
CA ASN A 158 7.73 -6.36 8.19
C ASN A 158 6.76 -5.76 7.17
N VAL A 159 5.48 -5.56 7.57
CA VAL A 159 4.43 -5.12 6.64
C VAL A 159 4.76 -3.78 5.96
N SER A 160 5.37 -2.82 6.66
CA SER A 160 5.72 -1.54 6.04
C SER A 160 6.85 -1.66 5.00
N VAL A 161 7.77 -2.61 5.19
CA VAL A 161 8.80 -2.96 4.21
C VAL A 161 8.16 -3.65 3.00
N CYS A 162 7.27 -4.62 3.26
CA CYS A 162 6.52 -5.31 2.22
C CYS A 162 5.74 -4.31 1.33
N VAL A 163 5.00 -3.38 1.95
CA VAL A 163 4.30 -2.30 1.21
C VAL A 163 5.26 -1.49 0.36
N GLY A 164 6.42 -1.10 0.91
CA GLY A 164 7.42 -0.33 0.17
C GLY A 164 7.91 -1.05 -1.09
N ILE A 165 8.20 -2.35 -0.99
CA ILE A 165 8.67 -3.19 -2.12
C ILE A 165 7.57 -3.30 -3.18
N VAL A 166 6.35 -3.69 -2.78
CA VAL A 166 5.24 -3.93 -3.71
C VAL A 166 4.81 -2.64 -4.40
N VAL A 167 4.65 -1.55 -3.64
CA VAL A 167 4.24 -0.25 -4.21
C VAL A 167 5.30 0.29 -5.17
N TRP A 168 6.60 0.14 -4.86
CA TRP A 168 7.68 0.50 -5.77
C TRP A 168 7.64 -0.31 -7.07
N ASP A 169 7.45 -1.63 -6.99
CA ASP A 169 7.36 -2.51 -8.17
C ASP A 169 6.18 -2.11 -9.08
N PHE A 170 4.99 -1.95 -8.49
CA PHE A 170 3.80 -1.51 -9.23
C PHE A 170 3.97 -0.11 -9.83
N PHE A 171 4.49 0.84 -9.05
CA PHE A 171 4.75 2.21 -9.51
C PHE A 171 5.68 2.22 -10.73
N THR A 172 6.80 1.50 -10.66
CA THR A 172 7.77 1.45 -11.75
C THR A 172 7.16 0.82 -13.00
N LYS A 173 6.47 -0.30 -12.87
CA LYS A 173 5.77 -0.96 -13.97
C LYS A 173 4.69 -0.09 -14.62
N ILE A 174 3.92 0.68 -13.82
CA ILE A 174 2.91 1.62 -14.35
C ILE A 174 3.56 2.78 -15.11
N LYS A 175 4.72 3.27 -14.66
CA LYS A 175 5.41 4.41 -15.29
C LYS A 175 6.18 4.02 -16.55
N THR A 176 6.53 2.74 -16.73
CA THR A 176 7.30 2.23 -17.87
C THR A 176 6.42 1.64 -18.99
N ASN A 177 5.12 1.44 -18.75
CA ASN A 177 4.09 1.02 -19.72
C ASN A 177 3.25 2.21 -20.18
#